data_ec8958d5ba443a0b9cd7d9189b948fd5
#
_entry.id   ec8958d5ba443a0b9cd7d9189b948fd5
#
_cell.length_a   1.000
_cell.length_b   1.000
_cell.length_c   1.000
_cell.angle_alpha   90.00
_cell.angle_beta   90.00
_cell.angle_gamma   90.00
#
_symmetry.space_group_name_H-M   'P 1'
#
loop_
_entity.id
_entity.type
_entity.pdbx_description
1 polymer ?
#
loop_
_entity_poly.entity_id
_entity_poly.type
_entity_poly.pdbx_seq_one_letter_code
_entity_poly.pdbx_strand_id
1 'polypeptide(L)'
;INYQGLPVIPASSFKGVLKRIIRDMAAADNQQAKKIEDAYRAYLNKLWQENDKRIKKMSENVEEERLNRMAERFRVVIEKASVEYIFGIMGFNDTPKLIFGDFLPAEKEAQENYFSIDSKNAIMDSAVDNGLRSLPRVYKTVRPEIAFCGNIMLYRMELLEIDGIEEFIKSAVLEFNGGIYRLGNSGSRGYGRIETEIV
;
A
#
# COMPACT_ATOMS: atom_id res chain seq x y z
N ILE A 1 0.52 9.51 -15.54
CA ILE A 1 1.17 9.47 -16.86
C ILE A 1 2.67 9.53 -16.60
N ASN A 2 3.44 8.65 -17.22
CA ASN A 2 4.89 8.66 -17.15
C ASN A 2 5.49 9.72 -18.11
N TYR A 3 6.84 9.85 -18.12
CA TYR A 3 7.56 10.79 -18.99
C TYR A 3 7.39 10.53 -20.50
N GLN A 4 6.91 9.35 -20.89
CA GLN A 4 6.57 8.99 -22.27
C GLN A 4 5.11 9.30 -22.64
N GLY A 5 4.34 9.84 -21.72
CA GLY A 5 2.93 10.11 -21.89
C GLY A 5 2.00 8.91 -21.76
N LEU A 6 2.52 7.74 -21.37
CA LEU A 6 1.74 6.52 -21.15
C LEU A 6 1.02 6.56 -19.80
N PRO A 7 -0.15 5.92 -19.67
CA PRO A 7 -0.78 5.74 -18.37
C PRO A 7 0.09 4.88 -17.46
N VAL A 8 0.07 5.17 -16.18
CA VAL A 8 0.74 4.38 -15.15
C VAL A 8 -0.14 4.31 -13.92
N ILE A 9 -0.21 3.15 -13.29
CA ILE A 9 -0.73 3.02 -11.93
C ILE A 9 0.48 3.09 -11.00
N PRO A 10 0.67 4.21 -10.26
CA PRO A 10 1.81 4.33 -9.37
C PRO A 10 1.78 3.26 -8.27
N ALA A 11 2.94 2.71 -7.95
CA ALA A 11 3.11 1.77 -6.84
C ALA A 11 2.47 2.27 -5.54
N SER A 12 2.60 3.57 -5.26
CA SER A 12 2.02 4.21 -4.07
C SER A 12 0.50 4.18 -4.06
N SER A 13 -0.15 4.34 -5.23
CA SER A 13 -1.62 4.29 -5.36
C SER A 13 -2.14 2.88 -5.11
N PHE A 14 -1.53 1.88 -5.73
CA PHE A 14 -1.90 0.48 -5.54
C PHE A 14 -1.66 0.05 -4.08
N LYS A 15 -0.46 0.32 -3.56
CA LYS A 15 -0.08 0.07 -2.16
C LYS A 15 -1.07 0.69 -1.17
N GLY A 16 -1.52 1.92 -1.42
CA GLY A 16 -2.44 2.63 -0.54
C GLY A 16 -3.80 1.94 -0.43
N VAL A 17 -4.34 1.45 -1.55
CA VAL A 17 -5.61 0.71 -1.56
C VAL A 17 -5.44 -0.69 -0.99
N LEU A 18 -4.37 -1.41 -1.35
CA LEU A 18 -4.09 -2.73 -0.79
C LEU A 18 -3.92 -2.68 0.73
N LYS A 19 -3.28 -1.62 1.24
CA LYS A 19 -3.17 -1.40 2.69
C LYS A 19 -4.53 -1.25 3.36
N ARG A 20 -5.47 -0.56 2.71
CA ARG A 20 -6.85 -0.45 3.20
C ARG A 20 -7.54 -1.81 3.20
N ILE A 21 -7.43 -2.58 2.12
CA ILE A 21 -7.99 -3.95 2.03
C ILE A 21 -7.50 -4.81 3.20
N ILE A 22 -6.19 -4.87 3.40
CA ILE A 22 -5.59 -5.70 4.46
C ILE A 22 -6.02 -5.24 5.87
N ARG A 23 -6.19 -3.94 6.07
CA ARG A 23 -6.75 -3.40 7.32
C ARG A 23 -8.18 -3.85 7.53
N ASP A 24 -9.01 -3.80 6.49
CA ASP A 24 -10.41 -4.23 6.55
C ASP A 24 -10.50 -5.74 6.78
N MET A 25 -9.63 -6.54 6.15
CA MET A 25 -9.52 -7.99 6.42
C MET A 25 -9.13 -8.27 7.89
N ALA A 26 -8.17 -7.53 8.43
CA ALA A 26 -7.78 -7.68 9.83
C ALA A 26 -8.90 -7.29 10.80
N ALA A 27 -9.64 -6.22 10.49
CA ALA A 27 -10.80 -5.80 11.27
C ALA A 27 -11.95 -6.82 11.23
N ALA A 28 -12.00 -7.67 10.21
CA ALA A 28 -12.93 -8.79 10.08
C ALA A 28 -12.42 -10.09 10.75
N ASP A 29 -11.50 -10.00 11.69
CA ASP A 29 -10.91 -11.12 12.43
C ASP A 29 -10.26 -12.22 11.56
N ASN A 30 -9.64 -11.81 10.44
CA ASN A 30 -8.92 -12.74 9.58
C ASN A 30 -7.75 -13.40 10.34
N GLN A 31 -7.83 -14.72 10.47
CA GLN A 31 -6.84 -15.48 11.25
C GLN A 31 -5.40 -15.37 10.71
N GLN A 32 -5.25 -15.27 9.38
CA GLN A 32 -3.92 -15.14 8.78
C GLN A 32 -3.34 -13.75 9.04
N ALA A 33 -4.16 -12.69 9.02
CA ALA A 33 -3.74 -11.35 9.41
C ALA A 33 -3.20 -11.33 10.84
N LYS A 34 -3.86 -12.02 11.77
CA LYS A 34 -3.42 -12.15 13.16
C LYS A 34 -2.12 -12.94 13.30
N LYS A 35 -1.96 -14.04 12.56
CA LYS A 35 -0.69 -14.78 12.53
C LYS A 35 0.47 -13.92 12.04
N ILE A 36 0.25 -13.11 11.02
CA ILE A 36 1.25 -12.17 10.50
C ILE A 36 1.62 -11.12 11.55
N GLU A 37 0.63 -10.56 12.26
CA GLU A 37 0.88 -9.62 13.35
C GLU A 37 1.75 -10.24 14.45
N ASP A 38 1.39 -11.44 14.91
CA ASP A 38 2.14 -12.16 15.95
C ASP A 38 3.56 -12.50 15.49
N ALA A 39 3.74 -12.87 14.23
CA ALA A 39 5.04 -13.12 13.63
C ALA A 39 5.92 -11.85 13.59
N TYR A 40 5.37 -10.70 13.25
CA TYR A 40 6.11 -9.43 13.34
C TYR A 40 6.49 -9.09 14.77
N ARG A 41 5.61 -9.33 15.73
CA ARG A 41 5.89 -9.12 17.15
C ARG A 41 7.03 -10.02 17.62
N ALA A 42 7.01 -11.30 17.25
CA ALA A 42 8.07 -12.26 17.57
C ALA A 42 9.41 -11.88 16.91
N TYR A 43 9.39 -11.56 15.61
CA TYR A 43 10.55 -11.10 14.85
C TYR A 43 11.21 -9.86 15.48
N LEU A 44 10.43 -8.85 15.81
CA LEU A 44 10.94 -7.62 16.41
C LEU A 44 11.52 -7.84 17.81
N ASN A 45 10.92 -8.73 18.60
CA ASN A 45 11.49 -9.12 19.90
C ASN A 45 12.84 -9.82 19.74
N LYS A 46 12.96 -10.77 18.80
CA LYS A 46 14.22 -11.45 18.47
C LYS A 46 15.29 -10.45 18.02
N LEU A 47 14.92 -9.55 17.12
CA LEU A 47 15.79 -8.49 16.61
C LEU A 47 16.26 -7.55 17.72
N TRP A 48 15.38 -7.19 18.66
CA TRP A 48 15.76 -6.39 19.83
C TRP A 48 16.75 -7.11 20.73
N GLN A 49 16.50 -8.39 21.06
CA GLN A 49 17.42 -9.18 21.89
C GLN A 49 18.81 -9.32 21.28
N GLU A 50 18.90 -9.50 19.96
CA GLU A 50 20.18 -9.57 19.25
C GLU A 50 20.92 -8.22 19.28
N ASN A 51 20.20 -7.11 19.07
CA ASN A 51 20.79 -5.79 19.16
C ASN A 51 21.23 -5.43 20.57
N ASP A 52 20.44 -5.73 21.60
CA ASP A 52 20.79 -5.50 23.00
C ASP A 52 22.08 -6.25 23.38
N LYS A 53 22.21 -7.53 22.97
CA LYS A 53 23.44 -8.31 23.17
C LYS A 53 24.66 -7.71 22.47
N ARG A 54 24.49 -7.21 21.23
CA ARG A 54 25.57 -6.53 20.48
C ARG A 54 25.99 -5.25 21.15
N ILE A 55 25.04 -4.45 21.57
CA ILE A 55 25.27 -3.17 22.24
C ILE A 55 26.00 -3.38 23.56
N LYS A 56 25.57 -4.34 24.40
CA LYS A 56 26.24 -4.67 25.66
C LYS A 56 27.70 -5.12 25.47
N LYS A 57 28.01 -5.74 24.35
CA LYS A 57 29.40 -6.10 23.99
C LYS A 57 30.25 -4.93 23.51
N MET A 58 29.60 -3.87 22.99
CA MET A 58 30.28 -2.68 22.46
C MET A 58 30.26 -1.51 23.45
N SER A 59 29.73 -1.71 24.66
CA SER A 59 29.22 -0.65 25.55
C SER A 59 30.28 0.19 26.28
N GLU A 60 31.57 0.09 25.96
CA GLU A 60 32.56 1.01 26.54
C GLU A 60 32.47 2.45 25.95
N ASN A 61 31.69 2.68 24.86
CA ASN A 61 31.68 3.96 24.15
C ASN A 61 30.28 4.43 23.66
N VAL A 62 29.15 3.89 24.13
CA VAL A 62 27.83 4.30 23.66
C VAL A 62 27.12 5.11 24.76
N GLU A 63 26.70 6.33 24.41
CA GLU A 63 25.92 7.19 25.30
C GLU A 63 24.62 6.50 25.77
N GLU A 64 24.39 6.45 27.07
CA GLU A 64 23.24 5.82 27.70
C GLU A 64 21.91 6.36 27.14
N GLU A 65 21.85 7.65 26.86
CA GLU A 65 20.66 8.29 26.25
C GLU A 65 20.32 7.72 24.86
N ARG A 66 21.32 7.38 24.05
CA ARG A 66 21.11 6.76 22.75
C ARG A 66 20.56 5.34 22.85
N LEU A 67 21.02 4.58 23.85
CA LEU A 67 20.51 3.25 24.17
C LEU A 67 19.05 3.30 24.60
N ASN A 68 18.70 4.21 25.49
CA ASN A 68 17.35 4.39 25.98
C ASN A 68 16.38 4.80 24.86
N ARG A 69 16.78 5.69 23.97
CA ARG A 69 15.99 6.06 22.78
C ARG A 69 15.76 4.86 21.83
N MET A 70 16.76 4.02 21.67
CA MET A 70 16.65 2.83 20.81
C MET A 70 15.74 1.78 21.45
N ALA A 71 15.88 1.50 22.74
CA ALA A 71 15.01 0.61 23.49
C ALA A 71 13.55 1.06 23.42
N GLU A 72 13.29 2.33 23.62
CA GLU A 72 11.95 2.90 23.55
C GLU A 72 11.34 2.76 22.15
N ARG A 73 12.11 2.98 21.08
CA ARG A 73 11.64 2.77 19.71
C ARG A 73 11.23 1.31 19.46
N PHE A 74 12.04 0.33 19.90
CA PHE A 74 11.69 -1.08 19.78
C PHE A 74 10.44 -1.41 20.59
N ARG A 75 10.34 -0.93 21.83
CA ARG A 75 9.17 -1.14 22.69
C ARG A 75 7.89 -0.68 22.00
N VAL A 76 7.86 0.56 21.50
CA VAL A 76 6.70 1.14 20.83
C VAL A 76 6.31 0.34 19.59
N VAL A 77 7.28 -0.08 18.78
CA VAL A 77 7.02 -0.82 17.54
C VAL A 77 6.54 -2.25 17.85
N ILE A 78 7.07 -2.90 18.87
CA ILE A 78 6.61 -4.24 19.30
C ILE A 78 5.18 -4.17 19.85
N GLU A 79 4.87 -3.19 20.68
CA GLU A 79 3.53 -2.99 21.25
C GLU A 79 2.49 -2.71 20.15
N LYS A 80 2.87 -1.93 19.12
CA LYS A 80 2.00 -1.55 17.99
C LYS A 80 2.10 -2.51 16.80
N ALA A 81 2.67 -3.70 16.99
CA ALA A 81 2.76 -4.66 15.90
C ALA A 81 1.38 -4.92 15.30
N SER A 82 1.31 -4.89 13.97
CA SER A 82 0.09 -5.11 13.20
C SER A 82 0.41 -5.73 11.86
N VAL A 83 -0.59 -6.33 11.22
CA VAL A 83 -0.46 -6.86 9.86
C VAL A 83 0.03 -5.80 8.85
N GLU A 84 -0.24 -4.51 9.11
CA GLU A 84 0.22 -3.42 8.24
C GLU A 84 1.75 -3.29 8.14
N TYR A 85 2.51 -3.94 9.04
CA TYR A 85 3.97 -3.95 8.99
C TYR A 85 4.53 -4.62 7.73
N ILE A 86 3.72 -5.43 7.03
CA ILE A 86 4.07 -5.93 5.69
C ILE A 86 4.34 -4.81 4.68
N PHE A 87 3.84 -3.59 4.93
CA PHE A 87 4.12 -2.42 4.08
C PHE A 87 5.37 -1.66 4.50
N GLY A 88 6.07 -2.14 5.51
CA GLY A 88 7.27 -1.53 6.09
C GLY A 88 7.01 -0.85 7.43
N ILE A 89 8.04 -0.80 8.24
CA ILE A 89 8.02 -0.21 9.59
C ILE A 89 8.88 1.05 9.57
N MET A 90 8.30 2.18 9.97
CA MET A 90 9.00 3.46 9.97
C MET A 90 10.25 3.40 10.85
N GLY A 91 11.39 3.70 10.25
CA GLY A 91 12.70 3.68 10.92
C GLY A 91 13.35 2.31 11.05
N PHE A 92 12.80 1.26 10.40
CA PHE A 92 13.35 -0.09 10.33
C PHE A 92 13.42 -0.56 8.87
N ASN A 93 14.48 -0.16 8.17
CA ASN A 93 14.57 -0.34 6.71
C ASN A 93 14.76 -1.79 6.27
N ASP A 94 15.45 -2.62 7.07
CA ASP A 94 15.82 -3.98 6.71
C ASP A 94 14.85 -5.05 7.25
N THR A 95 13.66 -4.64 7.66
CA THR A 95 12.61 -5.55 8.11
C THR A 95 11.87 -6.18 6.93
N PRO A 96 11.24 -7.36 7.12
CA PRO A 96 10.35 -7.96 6.13
C PRO A 96 9.31 -6.98 5.64
N LYS A 97 9.10 -6.89 4.32
CA LYS A 97 8.09 -5.99 3.72
C LYS A 97 7.79 -6.32 2.28
N LEU A 98 6.68 -5.78 1.79
CA LEU A 98 6.33 -5.76 0.38
C LEU A 98 7.01 -4.59 -0.33
N ILE A 99 7.59 -4.87 -1.49
CA ILE A 99 8.13 -3.86 -2.40
C ILE A 99 7.27 -3.86 -3.65
N PHE A 100 6.82 -2.69 -4.07
CA PHE A 100 5.90 -2.51 -5.19
C PHE A 100 6.60 -1.84 -6.36
N GLY A 101 6.43 -2.40 -7.55
CA GLY A 101 6.69 -1.73 -8.81
C GLY A 101 5.49 -0.90 -9.28
N ASP A 102 5.74 0.05 -10.17
CA ASP A 102 4.66 0.72 -10.90
C ASP A 102 4.04 -0.26 -11.90
N PHE A 103 2.73 -0.12 -12.13
CA PHE A 103 2.04 -0.93 -13.13
C PHE A 103 1.99 -0.15 -14.45
N LEU A 104 2.51 -0.76 -15.49
CA LEU A 104 2.58 -0.20 -16.83
C LEU A 104 1.60 -0.95 -17.75
N PRO A 105 1.15 -0.33 -18.86
CA PRO A 105 0.35 -1.04 -19.85
C PRO A 105 1.04 -2.31 -20.32
N ALA A 106 0.31 -3.42 -20.35
CA ALA A 106 0.81 -4.71 -20.76
C ALA A 106 1.17 -4.73 -22.26
N GLU A 107 0.37 -4.03 -23.06
CA GLU A 107 0.57 -3.88 -24.50
C GLU A 107 0.96 -2.44 -24.84
N LYS A 108 1.78 -2.30 -25.89
CA LYS A 108 2.16 -0.99 -26.43
C LYS A 108 1.17 -0.58 -27.51
N GLU A 109 0.28 0.33 -27.16
CA GLU A 109 -0.63 0.96 -28.13
C GLU A 109 -0.20 2.41 -28.46
N ALA A 110 -0.82 3.00 -29.46
CA ALA A 110 -0.68 4.42 -29.71
C ALA A 110 -1.23 5.22 -28.52
N GLN A 111 -0.54 6.29 -28.12
CA GLN A 111 -0.84 7.08 -26.91
C GLN A 111 -2.30 7.54 -26.85
N GLU A 112 -2.89 7.87 -27.98
CA GLU A 112 -4.29 8.30 -28.11
C GLU A 112 -5.31 7.20 -27.74
N ASN A 113 -4.92 5.92 -27.85
CA ASN A 113 -5.79 4.80 -27.55
C ASN A 113 -5.95 4.54 -26.06
N TYR A 114 -5.03 5.02 -25.23
CA TYR A 114 -5.09 4.81 -23.78
C TYR A 114 -6.08 5.69 -23.05
N PHE A 115 -6.45 6.83 -23.64
CA PHE A 115 -7.17 7.86 -22.89
C PHE A 115 -8.50 8.23 -23.52
N SER A 116 -9.46 8.59 -22.67
CA SER A 116 -10.66 9.33 -23.02
C SER A 116 -10.70 10.67 -22.30
N ILE A 117 -11.49 11.58 -22.83
CA ILE A 117 -11.73 12.90 -22.24
C ILE A 117 -13.19 12.92 -21.78
N ASP A 118 -13.39 13.00 -20.48
CA ASP A 118 -14.71 13.09 -19.87
C ASP A 118 -14.96 14.53 -19.40
N SER A 119 -16.07 15.10 -19.81
CA SER A 119 -16.52 16.42 -19.34
C SER A 119 -17.62 16.24 -18.30
N LYS A 120 -17.49 16.92 -17.17
CA LYS A 120 -18.49 16.92 -16.09
C LYS A 120 -18.75 18.35 -15.64
N ASN A 121 -20.01 18.65 -15.38
CA ASN A 121 -20.43 19.93 -14.81
C ASN A 121 -20.67 19.74 -13.30
N ALA A 122 -20.03 20.57 -12.49
CA ALA A 122 -20.40 20.74 -11.10
C ALA A 122 -21.34 21.96 -11.01
N ILE A 123 -22.54 21.73 -10.51
CA ILE A 123 -23.48 22.80 -10.21
C ILE A 123 -23.23 23.27 -8.79
N MET A 124 -22.96 24.55 -8.60
CA MET A 124 -22.77 25.16 -7.30
C MET A 124 -23.82 26.25 -7.09
N ASP A 125 -24.45 26.25 -5.92
CA ASP A 125 -25.25 27.39 -5.48
C ASP A 125 -24.32 28.58 -5.19
N SER A 126 -24.57 29.69 -5.86
CA SER A 126 -23.86 30.91 -5.55
C SER A 126 -24.64 31.68 -4.47
N ALA A 127 -24.05 31.75 -3.30
CA ALA A 127 -24.63 32.48 -2.16
C ALA A 127 -24.73 34.02 -2.43
N VAL A 128 -24.08 34.53 -3.47
CA VAL A 128 -23.98 35.98 -3.75
C VAL A 128 -25.01 36.45 -4.79
N ASP A 129 -25.38 35.60 -5.76
CA ASP A 129 -26.20 36.00 -6.90
C ASP A 129 -27.52 35.23 -7.11
N ASN A 130 -27.94 34.42 -6.13
CA ASN A 130 -29.11 33.52 -6.24
C ASN A 130 -29.16 32.73 -7.55
N GLY A 131 -28.01 32.46 -8.15
CA GLY A 131 -27.87 31.79 -9.44
C GLY A 131 -27.07 30.49 -9.32
N LEU A 132 -27.50 29.49 -10.10
CA LEU A 132 -26.75 28.26 -10.29
C LEU A 132 -25.56 28.52 -11.21
N ARG A 133 -24.34 28.32 -10.71
CA ARG A 133 -23.13 28.35 -11.55
C ARG A 133 -22.72 26.95 -11.93
N SER A 134 -22.53 26.72 -13.22
CA SER A 134 -21.95 25.49 -13.74
C SER A 134 -20.43 25.65 -13.88
N LEU A 135 -19.68 24.77 -13.22
CA LEU A 135 -18.22 24.70 -13.37
C LEU A 135 -17.88 23.43 -14.18
N PRO A 136 -17.62 23.57 -15.48
CA PRO A 136 -17.18 22.46 -16.29
C PRO A 136 -15.80 21.98 -15.83
N ARG A 137 -15.66 20.68 -15.65
CA ARG A 137 -14.37 20.02 -15.35
C ARG A 137 -14.10 18.97 -16.41
N VAL A 138 -12.92 19.02 -16.97
CA VAL A 138 -12.45 18.05 -17.96
C VAL A 138 -11.48 17.09 -17.28
N TYR A 139 -11.73 15.81 -17.41
CA TYR A 139 -10.88 14.75 -16.89
C TYR A 139 -10.30 13.93 -18.04
N LYS A 140 -9.00 13.73 -18.01
CA LYS A 140 -8.34 12.73 -18.85
C LYS A 140 -8.33 11.41 -18.07
N THR A 141 -9.06 10.42 -18.55
CA THR A 141 -9.22 9.12 -17.90
C THR A 141 -8.59 8.03 -18.74
N VAL A 142 -8.13 6.96 -18.11
CA VAL A 142 -7.72 5.76 -18.83
C VAL A 142 -8.96 5.03 -19.31
N ARG A 143 -8.95 4.59 -20.57
CA ARG A 143 -10.06 3.83 -21.14
C ARG A 143 -10.25 2.49 -20.41
N PRO A 144 -11.49 1.95 -20.39
CA PRO A 144 -11.72 0.58 -19.97
C PRO A 144 -10.88 -0.42 -20.78
N GLU A 145 -10.72 -1.62 -20.24
CA GLU A 145 -10.06 -2.76 -20.92
C GLU A 145 -8.55 -2.61 -21.15
N ILE A 146 -7.94 -1.52 -20.69
CA ILE A 146 -6.49 -1.41 -20.72
C ILE A 146 -5.88 -2.28 -19.62
N ALA A 147 -5.15 -3.32 -20.01
CA ALA A 147 -4.42 -4.17 -19.11
C ALA A 147 -3.12 -3.51 -18.62
N PHE A 148 -2.84 -3.66 -17.33
CA PHE A 148 -1.60 -3.19 -16.70
C PHE A 148 -0.87 -4.36 -16.07
N CYS A 149 0.44 -4.41 -16.25
CA CYS A 149 1.33 -5.36 -15.58
C CYS A 149 2.21 -4.66 -14.56
N GLY A 150 2.38 -5.28 -13.40
CA GLY A 150 3.27 -4.83 -12.34
C GLY A 150 3.66 -5.99 -11.43
N ASN A 151 4.52 -5.72 -10.46
CA ASN A 151 4.97 -6.75 -9.53
C ASN A 151 4.91 -6.28 -8.07
N ILE A 152 4.69 -7.25 -7.20
CA ILE A 152 4.81 -7.12 -5.76
C ILE A 152 5.86 -8.12 -5.30
N MET A 153 6.95 -7.63 -4.75
CA MET A 153 8.04 -8.47 -4.26
C MET A 153 7.92 -8.66 -2.75
N LEU A 154 8.05 -9.91 -2.30
CA LEU A 154 8.12 -10.28 -0.89
C LEU A 154 9.59 -10.18 -0.44
N TYR A 155 9.94 -9.07 0.22
CA TYR A 155 11.31 -8.84 0.68
C TYR A 155 11.51 -9.39 2.08
N ARG A 156 12.38 -10.39 2.23
CA ARG A 156 12.80 -11.01 3.50
C ARG A 156 11.64 -11.57 4.33
N MET A 157 10.51 -11.92 3.71
CA MET A 157 9.33 -12.45 4.42
C MET A 157 9.59 -13.80 5.09
N GLU A 158 10.59 -14.55 4.63
CA GLU A 158 11.07 -15.79 5.24
C GLU A 158 11.53 -15.62 6.69
N LEU A 159 11.94 -14.41 7.08
CA LEU A 159 12.35 -14.11 8.46
C LEU A 159 11.19 -14.08 9.47
N LEU A 160 9.96 -14.08 8.99
CA LEU A 160 8.78 -14.16 9.85
C LEU A 160 8.49 -15.59 10.30
N GLU A 161 9.11 -16.59 9.66
CA GLU A 161 9.04 -18.01 10.02
C GLU A 161 7.58 -18.54 10.10
N ILE A 162 6.70 -18.04 9.23
CA ILE A 162 5.30 -18.47 9.09
C ILE A 162 4.93 -18.73 7.64
N ASP A 163 4.01 -19.67 7.43
CA ASP A 163 3.43 -19.99 6.12
C ASP A 163 2.19 -19.15 5.81
N GLY A 164 1.81 -19.11 4.54
CA GLY A 164 0.57 -18.53 4.08
C GLY A 164 0.58 -17.01 3.90
N ILE A 165 1.75 -16.35 3.97
CA ILE A 165 1.85 -14.90 3.72
C ILE A 165 1.55 -14.59 2.26
N GLU A 166 2.09 -15.37 1.34
CA GLU A 166 1.90 -15.17 -0.10
C GLU A 166 0.43 -15.35 -0.48
N GLU A 167 -0.21 -16.41 0.00
CA GLU A 167 -1.63 -16.69 -0.19
C GLU A 167 -2.51 -15.58 0.38
N PHE A 168 -2.15 -15.05 1.55
CA PHE A 168 -2.85 -13.91 2.15
C PHE A 168 -2.76 -12.66 1.27
N ILE A 169 -1.57 -12.35 0.75
CA ILE A 169 -1.38 -11.21 -0.16
C ILE A 169 -2.16 -11.42 -1.46
N LYS A 170 -2.12 -12.62 -2.05
CA LYS A 170 -2.90 -12.97 -3.24
C LYS A 170 -4.39 -12.77 -2.99
N SER A 171 -4.90 -13.27 -1.87
CA SER A 171 -6.29 -13.07 -1.45
C SER A 171 -6.64 -11.59 -1.35
N ALA A 172 -5.79 -10.79 -0.72
CA ALA A 172 -6.01 -9.35 -0.58
C ALA A 172 -5.98 -8.62 -1.94
N VAL A 173 -5.15 -9.05 -2.89
CA VAL A 173 -5.15 -8.50 -4.25
C VAL A 173 -6.44 -8.84 -4.98
N LEU A 174 -6.97 -10.05 -4.82
CA LEU A 174 -8.22 -10.47 -5.46
C LEU A 174 -9.47 -9.75 -4.91
N GLU A 175 -9.40 -9.11 -3.74
CA GLU A 175 -10.48 -8.29 -3.20
C GLU A 175 -10.82 -7.06 -4.08
N PHE A 176 -9.91 -6.63 -4.96
CA PHE A 176 -10.23 -5.62 -5.97
C PHE A 176 -11.38 -6.05 -6.88
N ASN A 177 -11.52 -7.35 -7.17
CA ASN A 177 -12.53 -7.90 -8.06
C ASN A 177 -13.95 -7.73 -7.51
N GLY A 178 -14.11 -7.56 -6.19
CA GLY A 178 -15.36 -7.20 -5.55
C GLY A 178 -15.91 -5.82 -5.90
N GLY A 179 -15.08 -4.95 -6.52
CA GLY A 179 -15.46 -3.63 -7.03
C GLY A 179 -15.69 -2.55 -5.96
N ILE A 180 -15.50 -2.87 -4.68
CA ILE A 180 -15.59 -1.92 -3.56
C ILE A 180 -14.33 -1.05 -3.49
N TYR A 181 -13.17 -1.67 -3.69
CA TYR A 181 -11.88 -1.01 -3.66
C TYR A 181 -11.53 -0.48 -5.04
N ARG A 182 -11.20 0.80 -5.11
CA ARG A 182 -10.98 1.50 -6.39
C ARG A 182 -9.70 2.31 -6.34
N LEU A 183 -9.01 2.40 -7.49
CA LEU A 183 -7.82 3.21 -7.64
C LEU A 183 -8.15 4.65 -8.03
N GLY A 184 -7.35 5.59 -7.56
CA GLY A 184 -7.44 7.00 -7.92
C GLY A 184 -8.62 7.73 -7.29
N ASN A 185 -8.97 8.85 -7.90
CA ASN A 185 -10.01 9.75 -7.41
C ASN A 185 -11.40 9.41 -8.01
N SER A 186 -12.45 9.92 -7.36
CA SER A 186 -13.84 9.81 -7.85
C SER A 186 -14.39 8.38 -7.90
N GLY A 187 -13.90 7.49 -7.02
CA GLY A 187 -14.39 6.11 -6.91
C GLY A 187 -15.91 6.03 -6.70
N SER A 188 -16.53 6.92 -5.91
CA SER A 188 -17.99 7.01 -5.72
C SER A 188 -18.76 7.32 -7.01
N ARG A 189 -18.08 7.81 -8.05
CA ARG A 189 -18.66 8.15 -9.36
C ARG A 189 -18.39 7.08 -10.43
N GLY A 190 -17.92 5.90 -10.03
CA GLY A 190 -17.69 4.77 -10.94
C GLY A 190 -16.26 4.64 -11.48
N TYR A 191 -15.36 5.60 -11.20
CA TYR A 191 -13.98 5.52 -11.67
C TYR A 191 -13.10 4.58 -10.85
N GLY A 192 -12.02 4.12 -11.47
CA GLY A 192 -10.95 3.37 -10.82
C GLY A 192 -11.29 1.93 -10.44
N ARG A 193 -12.38 1.37 -10.97
CA ARG A 193 -12.62 -0.07 -10.88
C ARG A 193 -11.55 -0.79 -11.67
N ILE A 194 -10.98 -1.81 -11.09
CA ILE A 194 -10.03 -2.72 -11.72
C ILE A 194 -10.46 -4.15 -11.44
N GLU A 195 -10.05 -5.03 -12.31
CA GLU A 195 -10.04 -6.47 -12.10
C GLU A 195 -8.58 -6.93 -12.05
N THR A 196 -8.27 -7.85 -11.17
CA THR A 196 -6.91 -8.33 -10.93
C THR A 196 -6.82 -9.81 -11.22
N GLU A 197 -5.73 -10.18 -11.88
CA GLU A 197 -5.30 -11.54 -12.10
C GLU A 197 -3.87 -11.70 -11.59
N ILE A 198 -3.54 -12.85 -11.05
CA ILE A 198 -2.21 -13.16 -10.52
C ILE A 198 -1.60 -14.25 -11.40
N VAL A 199 -0.44 -13.95 -11.95
CA VAL A 199 0.28 -14.81 -12.90
C VAL A 199 1.52 -15.37 -12.25
#